data_b3730393922d0f060526ed225acda454
#
_entry.id   b3730393922d0f060526ed225acda454
#
_cell.length_a   1.000
_cell.length_b   1.000
_cell.length_c   1.000
_cell.angle_alpha   90.00
_cell.angle_beta   90.00
_cell.angle_gamma   90.00
#
_symmetry.space_group_name_H-M   'P 1'
#
loop_
_entity.id
_entity.type
_entity.pdbx_description
1 polymer ?
#
loop_
_entity_poly.entity_id
_entity_poly.type
_entity_poly.pdbx_seq_one_letter_code
_entity_poly.pdbx_strand_id
1 'polypeptide(L)'
;MTLSTFYFLVQQTMFYSIPLLIVALGGMYSERSGVVNIALEGIMIIGAFVSLFFMSQLQGSMSGQGLLILCMLIAVVVGMVLSLFHAFASINFKANQVISGTALNLFAPAFAIFTARMLNGVQQVTFLNTFRITEVPVLSQIPVLGDLFFKNTYITTYIGFLVLLIATVVLYKTRFGLRLRACGEHPQAADSAGINVRKMRYIGVLISGALGGLGGLVLMVPITTAFDGQVGGYGFLAVAVLIFGQWKPGRILFAAFFFGLMKTISAAYTGIPLLLSLGIPSYLFKMTPYLATIIILTFTSKKSASPRAAGEPYDAGKR
;
A
#
# COMPACT_ATOMS: atom_id res chain seq x y z
N MET A 1 24.03 11.04 18.22
CA MET A 1 23.36 9.93 17.51
C MET A 1 24.46 9.01 17.01
N THR A 2 24.48 7.75 17.43
CA THR A 2 25.49 6.79 16.95
C THR A 2 25.19 6.37 15.51
N LEU A 3 26.22 5.96 14.76
CA LEU A 3 26.07 5.51 13.37
C LEU A 3 25.10 4.30 13.27
N SER A 4 25.15 3.42 14.26
CA SER A 4 24.23 2.27 14.37
C SER A 4 22.76 2.69 14.54
N THR A 5 22.47 3.73 15.32
CA THR A 5 21.12 4.30 15.47
C THR A 5 20.61 4.88 14.15
N PHE A 6 21.50 5.53 13.38
CA PHE A 6 21.13 6.06 12.05
C PHE A 6 20.77 4.94 11.09
N TYR A 7 21.59 3.88 11.00
CA TYR A 7 21.29 2.72 10.14
C TYR A 7 19.98 2.05 10.53
N PHE A 8 19.74 1.85 11.83
CA PHE A 8 18.48 1.32 12.33
C PHE A 8 17.27 2.16 11.88
N LEU A 9 17.34 3.49 12.01
CA LEU A 9 16.25 4.39 11.62
C LEU A 9 15.96 4.31 10.11
N VAL A 10 16.99 4.24 9.27
CA VAL A 10 16.80 4.12 7.82
C VAL A 10 16.16 2.77 7.47
N GLN A 11 16.63 1.67 8.07
CA GLN A 11 16.03 0.34 7.86
C GLN A 11 14.56 0.30 8.30
N GLN A 12 14.24 0.83 9.49
CA GLN A 12 12.85 0.92 9.96
C GLN A 12 11.99 1.81 9.06
N THR A 13 12.56 2.92 8.57
CA THR A 13 11.84 3.79 7.62
C THR A 13 11.46 3.04 6.35
N MET A 14 12.30 2.15 5.84
CA MET A 14 11.95 1.32 4.70
C MET A 14 10.78 0.37 4.98
N PHE A 15 10.76 -0.27 6.15
CA PHE A 15 9.68 -1.19 6.52
C PHE A 15 8.32 -0.50 6.56
N TYR A 16 8.27 0.78 6.95
CA TYR A 16 7.06 1.58 6.94
C TYR A 16 6.77 2.24 5.59
N SER A 17 7.79 2.60 4.81
CA SER A 17 7.63 3.32 3.53
C SER A 17 7.23 2.41 2.38
N ILE A 18 7.78 1.20 2.31
CA ILE A 18 7.56 0.29 1.18
C ILE A 18 6.09 -0.11 1.03
N PRO A 19 5.36 -0.52 2.09
CA PRO A 19 3.93 -0.81 1.94
C PRO A 19 3.13 0.45 1.52
N LEU A 20 3.45 1.63 2.06
CA LEU A 20 2.82 2.89 1.62
C LEU A 20 3.04 3.15 0.13
N LEU A 21 4.28 2.93 -0.35
CA LEU A 21 4.63 3.08 -1.75
C LEU A 21 3.80 2.15 -2.65
N ILE A 22 3.77 0.86 -2.31
CA ILE A 22 3.04 -0.16 -3.09
C ILE A 22 1.55 0.18 -3.16
N VAL A 23 0.93 0.47 -2.03
CA VAL A 23 -0.51 0.76 -1.94
C VAL A 23 -0.86 2.07 -2.65
N ALA A 24 -0.06 3.12 -2.48
CA ALA A 24 -0.26 4.40 -3.16
C ALA A 24 -0.10 4.29 -4.68
N LEU A 25 0.84 3.48 -5.16
CA LEU A 25 0.94 3.15 -6.59
C LEU A 25 -0.30 2.40 -7.08
N GLY A 26 -0.86 1.50 -6.26
CA GLY A 26 -2.15 0.86 -6.54
C GLY A 26 -3.28 1.88 -6.67
N GLY A 27 -3.45 2.76 -5.70
CA GLY A 27 -4.42 3.85 -5.74
C GLY A 27 -4.26 4.74 -6.98
N MET A 28 -3.02 5.05 -7.36
CA MET A 28 -2.71 5.81 -8.56
C MET A 28 -3.25 5.16 -9.85
N TYR A 29 -3.12 3.85 -10.01
CA TYR A 29 -3.66 3.14 -11.18
C TYR A 29 -5.18 3.20 -11.25
N SER A 30 -5.85 3.01 -10.13
CA SER A 30 -7.31 3.14 -10.05
C SER A 30 -7.76 4.56 -10.43
N GLU A 31 -7.20 5.58 -9.78
CA GLU A 31 -7.63 6.95 -10.02
C GLU A 31 -7.22 7.47 -11.41
N ARG A 32 -6.07 7.05 -11.97
CA ARG A 32 -5.69 7.31 -13.35
C ARG A 32 -6.60 6.62 -14.38
N SER A 33 -7.41 5.65 -13.98
CA SER A 33 -8.47 5.07 -14.81
C SER A 33 -9.81 5.81 -14.72
N GLY A 34 -9.96 6.71 -13.73
CA GLY A 34 -11.18 7.45 -13.43
C GLY A 34 -12.02 6.87 -12.29
N VAL A 35 -11.52 5.84 -11.57
CA VAL A 35 -12.19 5.26 -10.40
C VAL A 35 -11.38 5.55 -9.15
N VAL A 36 -11.99 6.26 -8.19
CA VAL A 36 -11.41 6.51 -6.86
C VAL A 36 -11.50 5.24 -6.03
N ASN A 37 -10.38 4.77 -5.46
CA ASN A 37 -10.37 3.58 -4.63
C ASN A 37 -10.05 3.94 -3.17
N ILE A 38 -11.09 4.21 -2.39
CA ILE A 38 -10.98 4.42 -0.95
C ILE A 38 -10.97 3.09 -0.18
N ALA A 39 -11.29 1.95 -0.84
CA ALA A 39 -11.29 0.64 -0.21
C ALA A 39 -9.89 0.07 0.12
N LEU A 40 -8.83 0.83 -0.10
CA LEU A 40 -7.44 0.37 0.07
C LEU A 40 -7.16 -0.18 1.47
N GLU A 41 -7.75 0.41 2.53
CA GLU A 41 -7.60 -0.10 3.91
C GLU A 41 -8.17 -1.51 4.04
N GLY A 42 -9.41 -1.71 3.59
CA GLY A 42 -10.07 -3.03 3.62
C GLY A 42 -9.37 -4.06 2.75
N ILE A 43 -8.87 -3.64 1.57
CA ILE A 43 -8.12 -4.53 0.67
C ILE A 43 -6.80 -4.97 1.32
N MET A 44 -6.09 -4.06 1.99
CA MET A 44 -4.89 -4.38 2.76
C MET A 44 -5.19 -5.38 3.88
N ILE A 45 -6.28 -5.17 4.64
CA ILE A 45 -6.68 -6.05 5.75
C ILE A 45 -6.96 -7.46 5.25
N ILE A 46 -7.80 -7.63 4.23
CA ILE A 46 -8.14 -8.96 3.72
C ILE A 46 -6.95 -9.62 3.03
N GLY A 47 -6.16 -8.85 2.27
CA GLY A 47 -4.92 -9.35 1.67
C GLY A 47 -3.93 -9.87 2.71
N ALA A 48 -3.69 -9.09 3.78
CA ALA A 48 -2.87 -9.51 4.91
C ALA A 48 -3.48 -10.73 5.63
N PHE A 49 -4.76 -10.68 5.98
CA PHE A 49 -5.43 -11.76 6.71
C PHE A 49 -5.30 -13.10 6.00
N VAL A 50 -5.74 -13.18 4.75
CA VAL A 50 -5.74 -14.45 4.02
C VAL A 50 -4.31 -14.95 3.79
N SER A 51 -3.39 -14.08 3.38
CA SER A 51 -2.00 -14.49 3.13
C SER A 51 -1.26 -14.92 4.39
N LEU A 52 -1.48 -14.25 5.53
CA LEU A 52 -0.90 -14.64 6.82
C LEU A 52 -1.55 -15.90 7.39
N PHE A 53 -2.84 -16.11 7.18
CA PHE A 53 -3.52 -17.35 7.52
C PHE A 53 -2.90 -18.54 6.77
N PHE A 54 -2.74 -18.42 5.43
CA PHE A 54 -2.04 -19.46 4.65
C PHE A 54 -0.59 -19.63 5.09
N MET A 55 0.10 -18.54 5.42
CA MET A 55 1.45 -18.58 5.97
C MET A 55 1.50 -19.42 7.23
N SER A 56 0.61 -19.19 8.19
CA SER A 56 0.56 -19.93 9.47
C SER A 56 0.31 -21.43 9.27
N GLN A 57 -0.51 -21.81 8.30
CA GLN A 57 -0.82 -23.20 7.98
C GLN A 57 0.32 -23.92 7.25
N LEU A 58 1.04 -23.20 6.38
CA LEU A 58 2.09 -23.78 5.53
C LEU A 58 3.47 -23.79 6.18
N GLN A 59 3.71 -23.07 7.27
CA GLN A 59 5.02 -22.99 7.95
C GLN A 59 5.56 -24.34 8.44
N GLY A 60 4.69 -25.33 8.63
CA GLY A 60 5.10 -26.70 8.98
C GLY A 60 5.68 -27.49 7.80
N SER A 61 5.36 -27.13 6.55
CA SER A 61 5.75 -27.83 5.34
C SER A 61 6.70 -27.03 4.44
N MET A 62 6.61 -25.69 4.48
CA MET A 62 7.45 -24.79 3.72
C MET A 62 8.09 -23.74 4.63
N SER A 63 9.33 -23.34 4.34
CA SER A 63 10.05 -22.32 5.10
C SER A 63 10.80 -21.34 4.18
N GLY A 64 11.26 -20.23 4.75
CA GLY A 64 12.10 -19.25 4.08
C GLY A 64 11.40 -18.41 3.00
N GLN A 65 12.17 -17.85 2.09
CA GLN A 65 11.70 -16.86 1.10
C GLN A 65 10.65 -17.41 0.13
N GLY A 66 10.66 -18.72 -0.16
CA GLY A 66 9.69 -19.38 -1.04
C GLY A 66 8.25 -19.29 -0.49
N LEU A 67 8.08 -19.52 0.81
CA LEU A 67 6.79 -19.36 1.48
C LEU A 67 6.32 -17.89 1.44
N LEU A 68 7.22 -16.94 1.69
CA LEU A 68 6.89 -15.52 1.64
C LEU A 68 6.43 -15.09 0.23
N ILE A 69 7.11 -15.55 -0.83
CA ILE A 69 6.72 -15.27 -2.22
C ILE A 69 5.34 -15.87 -2.54
N LEU A 70 5.07 -17.10 -2.11
CA LEU A 70 3.75 -17.73 -2.27
C LEU A 70 2.66 -16.89 -1.57
N CYS A 71 2.90 -16.45 -0.33
CA CYS A 71 1.95 -15.62 0.41
C CYS A 71 1.75 -14.24 -0.25
N MET A 72 2.80 -13.66 -0.86
CA MET A 72 2.65 -12.44 -1.66
C MET A 72 1.74 -12.65 -2.87
N LEU A 73 1.86 -13.77 -3.58
CA LEU A 73 0.97 -14.10 -4.70
C LEU A 73 -0.48 -14.28 -4.23
N ILE A 74 -0.69 -14.94 -3.08
CA ILE A 74 -2.01 -15.07 -2.46
C ILE A 74 -2.58 -13.68 -2.13
N ALA A 75 -1.79 -12.81 -1.49
CA ALA A 75 -2.21 -11.45 -1.16
C ALA A 75 -2.63 -10.63 -2.40
N VAL A 76 -1.87 -10.76 -3.50
CA VAL A 76 -2.18 -10.13 -4.80
C VAL A 76 -3.52 -10.62 -5.34
N VAL A 77 -3.73 -11.93 -5.40
CA VAL A 77 -4.96 -12.53 -5.93
C VAL A 77 -6.17 -12.15 -5.08
N VAL A 78 -6.05 -12.26 -3.77
CA VAL A 78 -7.12 -11.91 -2.82
C VAL A 78 -7.48 -10.42 -2.91
N GLY A 79 -6.47 -9.54 -2.98
CA GLY A 79 -6.69 -8.11 -3.18
C GLY A 79 -7.41 -7.80 -4.50
N MET A 80 -7.06 -8.50 -5.61
CA MET A 80 -7.78 -8.39 -6.88
C MET A 80 -9.24 -8.82 -6.75
N VAL A 81 -9.50 -9.97 -6.13
CA VAL A 81 -10.86 -10.49 -5.94
C VAL A 81 -11.72 -9.53 -5.12
N LEU A 82 -11.19 -9.00 -4.01
CA LEU A 82 -11.93 -8.04 -3.20
C LEU A 82 -12.21 -6.74 -3.97
N SER A 83 -11.25 -6.26 -4.75
CA SER A 83 -11.42 -5.05 -5.55
C SER A 83 -12.44 -5.20 -6.69
N LEU A 84 -12.76 -6.43 -7.13
CA LEU A 84 -13.84 -6.67 -8.10
C LEU A 84 -15.20 -6.18 -7.60
N PHE A 85 -15.49 -6.33 -6.30
CA PHE A 85 -16.76 -5.83 -5.73
C PHE A 85 -16.84 -4.31 -5.84
N HIS A 86 -15.73 -3.61 -5.53
CA HIS A 86 -15.65 -2.16 -5.70
C HIS A 86 -15.76 -1.74 -7.18
N ALA A 87 -15.06 -2.43 -8.08
CA ALA A 87 -15.11 -2.19 -9.52
C ALA A 87 -16.53 -2.39 -10.06
N PHE A 88 -17.19 -3.49 -9.68
CA PHE A 88 -18.54 -3.81 -10.13
C PHE A 88 -19.56 -2.76 -9.66
N ALA A 89 -19.51 -2.39 -8.38
CA ALA A 89 -20.38 -1.35 -7.83
C ALA A 89 -20.16 0.01 -8.53
N SER A 90 -18.91 0.42 -8.70
CA SER A 90 -18.55 1.74 -9.25
C SER A 90 -18.79 1.85 -10.75
N ILE A 91 -18.50 0.79 -11.52
CA ILE A 91 -18.50 0.82 -12.99
C ILE A 91 -19.85 0.39 -13.56
N ASN A 92 -20.43 -0.69 -13.04
CA ASN A 92 -21.69 -1.24 -13.56
C ASN A 92 -22.90 -0.56 -12.96
N PHE A 93 -22.96 -0.47 -11.63
CA PHE A 93 -24.08 0.17 -10.94
C PHE A 93 -23.96 1.69 -10.86
N LYS A 94 -22.82 2.26 -11.28
CA LYS A 94 -22.55 3.70 -11.18
C LYS A 94 -22.74 4.21 -9.74
N ALA A 95 -22.51 3.33 -8.74
CA ALA A 95 -22.64 3.66 -7.32
C ALA A 95 -21.60 4.68 -6.90
N ASN A 96 -21.89 5.40 -5.83
CA ASN A 96 -20.92 6.32 -5.23
C ASN A 96 -19.68 5.54 -4.76
N GLN A 97 -18.52 5.92 -5.30
CA GLN A 97 -17.26 5.20 -5.09
C GLN A 97 -16.76 5.32 -3.65
N VAL A 98 -17.06 6.45 -2.98
CA VAL A 98 -16.71 6.66 -1.57
C VAL A 98 -17.52 5.70 -0.69
N ILE A 99 -18.83 5.60 -0.92
CA ILE A 99 -19.72 4.70 -0.15
C ILE A 99 -19.32 3.25 -0.36
N SER A 100 -19.10 2.83 -1.60
CA SER A 100 -18.65 1.46 -1.92
C SER A 100 -17.31 1.12 -1.24
N GLY A 101 -16.34 2.04 -1.30
CA GLY A 101 -15.04 1.86 -0.67
C GLY A 101 -15.13 1.80 0.86
N THR A 102 -15.91 2.68 1.46
CA THR A 102 -16.13 2.71 2.92
C THR A 102 -16.82 1.42 3.41
N ALA A 103 -17.79 0.90 2.66
CA ALA A 103 -18.45 -0.36 2.99
C ALA A 103 -17.44 -1.53 3.05
N LEU A 104 -16.51 -1.62 2.10
CA LEU A 104 -15.44 -2.62 2.11
C LEU A 104 -14.47 -2.43 3.29
N ASN A 105 -14.16 -1.18 3.63
CA ASN A 105 -13.29 -0.87 4.78
C ASN A 105 -13.93 -1.27 6.12
N LEU A 106 -15.26 -1.18 6.25
CA LEU A 106 -15.99 -1.64 7.44
C LEU A 106 -16.14 -3.17 7.46
N PHE A 107 -16.37 -3.77 6.29
CA PHE A 107 -16.52 -5.22 6.17
C PHE A 107 -15.22 -5.97 6.50
N ALA A 108 -14.08 -5.48 6.03
CA ALA A 108 -12.82 -6.19 6.05
C ALA A 108 -12.33 -6.58 7.46
N PRO A 109 -12.25 -5.68 8.46
CA PRO A 109 -11.83 -6.05 9.80
C PRO A 109 -12.83 -7.00 10.49
N ALA A 110 -14.12 -6.78 10.30
CA ALA A 110 -15.15 -7.65 10.86
C ALA A 110 -15.03 -9.08 10.29
N PHE A 111 -14.86 -9.21 8.98
CA PHE A 111 -14.65 -10.50 8.32
C PHE A 111 -13.36 -11.18 8.79
N ALA A 112 -12.25 -10.45 8.88
CA ALA A 112 -10.97 -11.00 9.30
C ALA A 112 -11.02 -11.54 10.75
N ILE A 113 -11.56 -10.75 11.70
CA ILE A 113 -11.68 -11.12 13.10
C ILE A 113 -12.65 -12.30 13.28
N PHE A 114 -13.81 -12.25 12.63
CA PHE A 114 -14.81 -13.31 12.69
C PHE A 114 -14.24 -14.64 12.16
N THR A 115 -13.60 -14.61 11.00
CA THR A 115 -13.03 -15.80 10.37
C THR A 115 -11.85 -16.35 11.16
N ALA A 116 -10.96 -15.48 11.69
CA ALA A 116 -9.87 -15.90 12.56
C ALA A 116 -10.39 -16.64 13.80
N ARG A 117 -11.44 -16.10 14.43
CA ARG A 117 -12.06 -16.74 15.62
C ARG A 117 -12.70 -18.08 15.27
N MET A 118 -13.37 -18.19 14.12
CA MET A 118 -13.98 -19.46 13.71
C MET A 118 -12.96 -20.55 13.40
N LEU A 119 -11.83 -20.18 12.76
CA LEU A 119 -10.83 -21.15 12.31
C LEU A 119 -9.78 -21.48 13.39
N ASN A 120 -9.35 -20.49 14.18
CA ASN A 120 -8.26 -20.62 15.14
C ASN A 120 -8.73 -20.60 16.60
N GLY A 121 -10.01 -20.33 16.87
CA GLY A 121 -10.55 -20.15 18.24
C GLY A 121 -10.18 -18.80 18.88
N VAL A 122 -9.29 -18.02 18.28
CA VAL A 122 -8.81 -16.70 18.75
C VAL A 122 -8.99 -15.64 17.65
N GLN A 123 -9.07 -14.37 18.05
CA GLN A 123 -9.34 -13.24 17.13
C GLN A 123 -8.08 -12.76 16.39
N GLN A 124 -7.06 -13.59 16.27
CA GLN A 124 -5.79 -13.26 15.65
C GLN A 124 -5.20 -14.43 14.89
N VAL A 125 -4.33 -14.14 13.93
CA VAL A 125 -3.52 -15.11 13.20
C VAL A 125 -2.07 -14.91 13.61
N THR A 126 -1.47 -15.93 14.23
CA THR A 126 -0.05 -15.93 14.60
C THR A 126 0.80 -16.62 13.55
N PHE A 127 1.98 -16.12 13.30
CA PHE A 127 2.94 -16.71 12.38
C PHE A 127 4.39 -16.48 12.86
N LEU A 128 5.32 -17.32 12.40
CA LEU A 128 6.73 -17.17 12.72
C LEU A 128 7.40 -16.26 11.69
N ASN A 129 8.07 -15.20 12.16
CA ASN A 129 8.81 -14.30 11.28
C ASN A 129 10.25 -14.80 11.08
N THR A 130 10.45 -15.67 10.09
CA THR A 130 11.75 -16.23 9.71
C THR A 130 12.28 -15.67 8.39
N PHE A 131 11.69 -14.57 7.89
CA PHE A 131 11.91 -14.05 6.54
C PHE A 131 12.95 -12.95 6.45
N ARG A 132 13.50 -12.52 7.59
CA ARG A 132 14.51 -11.48 7.63
C ARG A 132 15.83 -11.98 7.03
N ILE A 133 16.37 -11.24 6.07
CA ILE A 133 17.66 -11.50 5.45
C ILE A 133 18.71 -10.75 6.28
N THR A 134 19.59 -11.49 6.95
CA THR A 134 20.64 -10.90 7.78
C THR A 134 21.66 -10.15 6.94
N GLU A 135 22.15 -10.77 5.85
CA GLU A 135 23.10 -10.17 4.92
C GLU A 135 22.85 -10.67 3.50
N VAL A 136 22.93 -9.77 2.52
CA VAL A 136 22.90 -10.13 1.10
C VAL A 136 24.35 -10.34 0.65
N PRO A 137 24.74 -11.53 0.14
CA PRO A 137 26.12 -11.79 -0.29
C PRO A 137 26.63 -10.73 -1.26
N VAL A 138 27.90 -10.35 -1.13
CA VAL A 138 28.60 -9.33 -1.94
C VAL A 138 28.10 -7.91 -1.71
N LEU A 139 26.77 -7.64 -1.78
CA LEU A 139 26.22 -6.28 -1.67
C LEU A 139 26.28 -5.72 -0.25
N SER A 140 26.26 -6.57 0.77
CA SER A 140 26.41 -6.17 2.17
C SER A 140 27.82 -5.65 2.54
N GLN A 141 28.81 -5.91 1.67
CA GLN A 141 30.22 -5.47 1.88
C GLN A 141 30.45 -4.02 1.40
N ILE A 142 29.52 -3.44 0.64
CA ILE A 142 29.66 -2.05 0.17
C ILE A 142 29.58 -1.11 1.37
N PRO A 143 30.61 -0.28 1.65
CA PRO A 143 30.60 0.63 2.78
C PRO A 143 29.37 1.54 2.74
N VAL A 144 28.71 1.74 3.90
CA VAL A 144 27.52 2.55 4.10
C VAL A 144 26.27 1.99 3.39
N LEU A 145 26.31 1.75 2.08
CA LEU A 145 25.16 1.22 1.33
C LEU A 145 24.81 -0.21 1.74
N GLY A 146 25.81 -1.04 2.06
CA GLY A 146 25.62 -2.38 2.59
C GLY A 146 24.80 -2.39 3.87
N ASP A 147 25.19 -1.54 4.82
CA ASP A 147 24.52 -1.43 6.11
C ASP A 147 23.12 -0.81 6.02
N LEU A 148 22.89 0.10 5.06
CA LEU A 148 21.60 0.77 4.88
C LEU A 148 20.56 -0.10 4.18
N PHE A 149 20.95 -0.84 3.14
CA PHE A 149 20.00 -1.46 2.20
C PHE A 149 20.10 -2.98 2.13
N PHE A 150 21.24 -3.58 2.51
CA PHE A 150 21.53 -4.99 2.25
C PHE A 150 21.77 -5.84 3.49
N LYS A 151 21.71 -5.22 4.70
CA LYS A 151 21.71 -5.92 5.98
C LYS A 151 20.36 -5.78 6.67
N ASN A 152 19.96 -6.83 7.38
CA ASN A 152 18.73 -6.86 8.18
C ASN A 152 17.46 -6.42 7.41
N THR A 153 17.33 -6.83 6.17
CA THR A 153 16.26 -6.43 5.24
C THR A 153 15.29 -7.57 4.96
N TYR A 154 14.21 -7.28 4.23
CA TYR A 154 13.26 -8.26 3.72
C TYR A 154 13.23 -8.20 2.19
N ILE A 155 12.95 -9.33 1.54
CA ILE A 155 12.79 -9.39 0.08
C ILE A 155 11.67 -8.44 -0.40
N THR A 156 10.69 -8.15 0.45
CA THR A 156 9.59 -7.22 0.19
C THR A 156 10.06 -5.80 -0.13
N THR A 157 11.20 -5.38 0.45
CA THR A 157 11.81 -4.07 0.16
C THR A 157 12.22 -3.97 -1.31
N TYR A 158 12.90 -4.98 -1.82
CA TYR A 158 13.34 -5.01 -3.22
C TYR A 158 12.16 -5.15 -4.19
N ILE A 159 11.16 -5.95 -3.81
CA ILE A 159 9.91 -6.07 -4.57
C ILE A 159 9.17 -4.72 -4.64
N GLY A 160 9.16 -3.94 -3.56
CA GLY A 160 8.58 -2.60 -3.57
C GLY A 160 9.23 -1.66 -4.58
N PHE A 161 10.56 -1.65 -4.67
CA PHE A 161 11.27 -0.88 -5.69
C PHE A 161 11.05 -1.44 -7.11
N LEU A 162 10.99 -2.76 -7.27
CA LEU A 162 10.66 -3.38 -8.55
C LEU A 162 9.23 -3.00 -9.00
N VAL A 163 8.26 -3.00 -8.09
CA VAL A 163 6.88 -2.54 -8.36
C VAL A 163 6.87 -1.08 -8.79
N LEU A 164 7.65 -0.21 -8.14
CA LEU A 164 7.79 1.19 -8.55
C LEU A 164 8.32 1.32 -9.98
N LEU A 165 9.37 0.57 -10.31
CA LEU A 165 9.97 0.59 -11.66
C LEU A 165 8.94 0.12 -12.69
N ILE A 166 8.33 -1.05 -12.47
CA ILE A 166 7.32 -1.61 -13.38
C ILE A 166 6.13 -0.65 -13.52
N ALA A 167 5.61 -0.12 -12.41
CA ALA A 167 4.51 0.82 -12.42
C ALA A 167 4.84 2.09 -13.23
N THR A 168 6.05 2.62 -13.08
CA THR A 168 6.49 3.81 -13.81
C THR A 168 6.59 3.53 -15.32
N VAL A 169 7.22 2.41 -15.70
CA VAL A 169 7.36 2.01 -17.12
C VAL A 169 5.99 1.75 -17.74
N VAL A 170 5.14 0.96 -17.07
CA VAL A 170 3.79 0.62 -17.57
C VAL A 170 2.95 1.88 -17.76
N LEU A 171 2.96 2.80 -16.81
CA LEU A 171 2.14 4.01 -16.87
C LEU A 171 2.60 5.01 -17.95
N TYR A 172 3.91 5.17 -18.14
CA TYR A 172 4.44 6.25 -19.01
C TYR A 172 5.02 5.77 -20.33
N LYS A 173 5.45 4.50 -20.42
CA LYS A 173 6.16 4.00 -21.61
C LYS A 173 5.35 2.98 -22.42
N THR A 174 4.13 2.62 -21.98
CA THR A 174 3.30 1.63 -22.68
C THR A 174 2.02 2.23 -23.27
N ARG A 175 1.49 1.57 -24.32
CA ARG A 175 0.17 1.89 -24.90
C ARG A 175 -0.97 1.72 -23.89
N PHE A 176 -0.81 0.75 -22.97
CA PHE A 176 -1.79 0.53 -21.89
C PHE A 176 -1.86 1.75 -20.95
N GLY A 177 -0.71 2.24 -20.46
CA GLY A 177 -0.67 3.40 -19.56
C GLY A 177 -1.19 4.69 -20.23
N LEU A 178 -0.95 4.87 -21.53
CA LEU A 178 -1.52 5.99 -22.28
C LEU A 178 -3.05 5.90 -22.30
N ARG A 179 -3.63 4.74 -22.65
CA ARG A 179 -5.08 4.51 -22.69
C ARG A 179 -5.71 4.67 -21.31
N LEU A 180 -5.06 4.14 -20.26
CA LEU A 180 -5.53 4.26 -18.89
C LEU A 180 -5.66 5.73 -18.47
N ARG A 181 -4.62 6.54 -18.70
CA ARG A 181 -4.63 7.97 -18.38
C ARG A 181 -5.65 8.75 -19.20
N ALA A 182 -5.83 8.43 -20.49
CA ALA A 182 -6.86 9.04 -21.32
C ALA A 182 -8.28 8.78 -20.75
N CYS A 183 -8.56 7.57 -20.26
CA CYS A 183 -9.83 7.25 -19.61
C CYS A 183 -10.08 8.02 -18.30
N GLY A 184 -9.03 8.39 -17.57
CA GLY A 184 -9.15 9.19 -16.35
C GLY A 184 -9.26 10.69 -16.61
N GLU A 185 -8.75 11.20 -17.73
CA GLU A 185 -8.84 12.64 -18.07
C GLU A 185 -10.13 12.96 -18.85
N HIS A 186 -10.42 12.22 -19.95
CA HIS A 186 -11.58 12.44 -20.81
C HIS A 186 -12.12 11.09 -21.32
N PRO A 187 -12.98 10.40 -20.54
CA PRO A 187 -13.46 9.08 -20.91
C PRO A 187 -14.29 9.07 -22.20
N GLN A 188 -15.06 10.14 -22.50
CA GLN A 188 -15.85 10.24 -23.73
C GLN A 188 -14.94 10.35 -24.96
N ALA A 189 -13.87 11.15 -24.89
CA ALA A 189 -12.90 11.25 -25.97
C ALA A 189 -12.12 9.95 -26.17
N ALA A 190 -11.80 9.22 -25.08
CA ALA A 190 -11.16 7.91 -25.15
C ALA A 190 -12.08 6.89 -25.85
N ASP A 191 -13.39 6.89 -25.52
CA ASP A 191 -14.38 6.02 -26.14
C ASP A 191 -14.55 6.32 -27.64
N SER A 192 -14.62 7.60 -28.02
CA SER A 192 -14.70 8.03 -29.42
C SER A 192 -13.46 7.62 -30.24
N ALA A 193 -12.30 7.45 -29.57
CA ALA A 193 -11.08 6.90 -30.16
C ALA A 193 -11.04 5.35 -30.17
N GLY A 194 -12.13 4.67 -29.84
CA GLY A 194 -12.26 3.20 -29.85
C GLY A 194 -11.64 2.51 -28.63
N ILE A 195 -11.38 3.24 -27.53
CA ILE A 195 -10.87 2.65 -26.29
C ILE A 195 -12.04 2.21 -25.42
N ASN A 196 -12.08 0.93 -25.05
CA ASN A 196 -13.09 0.43 -24.12
C ASN A 196 -12.81 0.96 -22.69
N VAL A 197 -13.49 2.04 -22.32
CA VAL A 197 -13.35 2.74 -21.05
C VAL A 197 -13.68 1.84 -19.86
N ARG A 198 -14.78 1.05 -19.95
CA ARG A 198 -15.17 0.11 -18.87
C ARG A 198 -14.06 -0.89 -18.57
N LYS A 199 -13.51 -1.52 -19.62
CA LYS A 199 -12.41 -2.49 -19.48
C LYS A 199 -11.17 -1.85 -18.84
N MET A 200 -10.82 -0.63 -19.26
CA MET A 200 -9.67 0.10 -18.71
C MET A 200 -9.87 0.44 -17.23
N ARG A 201 -11.06 0.87 -16.83
CA ARG A 201 -11.42 1.13 -15.44
C ARG A 201 -11.33 -0.14 -14.58
N TYR A 202 -11.88 -1.27 -15.07
CA TYR A 202 -11.74 -2.56 -14.37
C TYR A 202 -10.30 -2.94 -14.14
N ILE A 203 -9.45 -2.88 -15.17
CA ILE A 203 -8.04 -3.23 -15.05
C ILE A 203 -7.32 -2.29 -14.06
N GLY A 204 -7.63 -0.99 -14.08
CA GLY A 204 -7.07 -0.02 -13.13
C GLY A 204 -7.40 -0.36 -11.67
N VAL A 205 -8.67 -0.70 -11.39
CA VAL A 205 -9.12 -1.10 -10.04
C VAL A 205 -8.53 -2.44 -9.62
N LEU A 206 -8.43 -3.41 -10.54
CA LEU A 206 -7.80 -4.71 -10.25
C LEU A 206 -6.32 -4.60 -9.91
N ILE A 207 -5.57 -3.78 -10.65
CA ILE A 207 -4.16 -3.47 -10.31
C ILE A 207 -4.08 -2.81 -8.93
N SER A 208 -5.00 -1.90 -8.63
CA SER A 208 -5.09 -1.26 -7.33
C SER A 208 -5.34 -2.28 -6.21
N GLY A 209 -6.26 -3.21 -6.44
CA GLY A 209 -6.53 -4.30 -5.51
C GLY A 209 -5.34 -5.24 -5.30
N ALA A 210 -4.67 -5.63 -6.38
CA ALA A 210 -3.45 -6.44 -6.34
C ALA A 210 -2.37 -5.81 -5.46
N LEU A 211 -2.08 -4.53 -5.70
CA LEU A 211 -1.06 -3.80 -4.95
C LEU A 211 -1.53 -3.46 -3.52
N GLY A 212 -2.82 -3.24 -3.31
CA GLY A 212 -3.41 -3.07 -1.98
C GLY A 212 -3.25 -4.31 -1.12
N GLY A 213 -3.64 -5.49 -1.64
CA GLY A 213 -3.48 -6.77 -0.93
C GLY A 213 -2.01 -7.09 -0.63
N LEU A 214 -1.13 -6.93 -1.63
CA LEU A 214 0.31 -7.10 -1.46
C LEU A 214 0.86 -6.16 -0.37
N GLY A 215 0.48 -4.87 -0.40
CA GLY A 215 0.91 -3.89 0.59
C GLY A 215 0.48 -4.24 2.01
N GLY A 216 -0.67 -4.89 2.19
CA GLY A 216 -1.13 -5.39 3.49
C GLY A 216 -0.17 -6.44 4.07
N LEU A 217 0.19 -7.47 3.30
CA LEU A 217 1.17 -8.48 3.73
C LEU A 217 2.56 -7.87 3.97
N VAL A 218 3.02 -7.03 3.03
CA VAL A 218 4.34 -6.37 3.11
C VAL A 218 4.46 -5.50 4.36
N LEU A 219 3.36 -4.89 4.82
CA LEU A 219 3.34 -4.14 6.07
C LEU A 219 3.46 -5.06 7.28
N MET A 220 2.69 -6.15 7.33
CA MET A 220 2.57 -6.97 8.54
C MET A 220 3.81 -7.82 8.81
N VAL A 221 4.44 -8.40 7.80
CA VAL A 221 5.58 -9.31 7.96
C VAL A 221 6.74 -8.71 8.78
N PRO A 222 7.22 -7.47 8.56
CA PRO A 222 8.33 -6.92 9.36
C PRO A 222 7.92 -6.35 10.72
N ILE A 223 6.62 -6.06 10.95
CA ILE A 223 6.17 -5.27 12.11
C ILE A 223 5.61 -6.14 13.23
N THR A 224 4.96 -7.25 12.90
CA THR A 224 4.26 -8.09 13.88
C THR A 224 4.46 -9.57 13.62
N THR A 225 4.17 -10.38 14.63
CA THR A 225 4.07 -11.85 14.55
C THR A 225 2.65 -12.33 14.79
N ALA A 226 1.71 -11.40 15.06
CA ALA A 226 0.30 -11.69 15.27
C ALA A 226 -0.54 -10.61 14.57
N PHE A 227 -1.45 -11.03 13.70
CA PHE A 227 -2.35 -10.15 12.98
C PHE A 227 -3.75 -10.18 13.62
N ASP A 228 -4.23 -9.03 14.04
CA ASP A 228 -5.47 -8.82 14.78
C ASP A 228 -6.61 -8.22 13.92
N GLY A 229 -6.51 -8.31 12.61
CA GLY A 229 -7.52 -7.77 11.68
C GLY A 229 -7.39 -6.28 11.39
N GLN A 230 -6.27 -5.66 11.72
CA GLN A 230 -6.04 -4.23 11.49
C GLN A 230 -4.69 -3.97 10.81
N VAL A 231 -4.66 -2.93 9.96
CA VAL A 231 -3.42 -2.42 9.33
C VAL A 231 -3.10 -0.98 9.78
N GLY A 232 -3.77 -0.52 10.83
CA GLY A 232 -3.46 0.74 11.52
C GLY A 232 -3.63 2.00 10.68
N GLY A 233 -4.61 2.04 9.76
CA GLY A 233 -4.90 3.20 8.92
C GLY A 233 -3.93 3.39 7.74
N TYR A 234 -3.13 2.38 7.40
CA TYR A 234 -2.13 2.49 6.33
C TYR A 234 -2.74 2.66 4.94
N GLY A 235 -3.93 2.11 4.69
CA GLY A 235 -4.63 2.33 3.43
C GLY A 235 -5.05 3.80 3.26
N PHE A 236 -5.57 4.42 4.32
CA PHE A 236 -5.89 5.85 4.31
C PHE A 236 -4.63 6.71 4.20
N LEU A 237 -3.55 6.33 4.89
CA LEU A 237 -2.28 7.03 4.79
C LEU A 237 -1.68 6.91 3.38
N ALA A 238 -1.88 5.78 2.70
CA ALA A 238 -1.46 5.60 1.31
C ALA A 238 -2.25 6.49 0.34
N VAL A 239 -3.53 6.76 0.61
CA VAL A 239 -4.30 7.78 -0.14
C VAL A 239 -3.70 9.17 0.07
N ALA A 240 -3.30 9.53 1.30
CA ALA A 240 -2.60 10.79 1.55
C ALA A 240 -1.26 10.85 0.81
N VAL A 241 -0.48 9.76 0.80
CA VAL A 241 0.77 9.62 0.02
C VAL A 241 0.52 9.81 -1.48
N LEU A 242 -0.58 9.26 -2.01
CA LEU A 242 -0.98 9.42 -3.40
C LEU A 242 -1.28 10.89 -3.75
N ILE A 243 -2.09 11.55 -2.94
CA ILE A 243 -2.46 12.97 -3.12
C ILE A 243 -1.21 13.85 -3.02
N PHE A 244 -0.38 13.63 -2.01
CA PHE A 244 0.89 14.35 -1.84
C PHE A 244 1.85 14.10 -3.00
N GLY A 245 1.93 12.86 -3.49
CA GLY A 245 2.71 12.47 -4.67
C GLY A 245 2.14 12.97 -5.99
N GLN A 246 0.97 13.65 -5.99
CA GLN A 246 0.34 14.23 -7.19
C GLN A 246 0.19 13.22 -8.33
N TRP A 247 -0.17 11.98 -8.02
CA TRP A 247 -0.35 10.88 -9.00
C TRP A 247 0.86 10.65 -9.90
N LYS A 248 2.08 10.95 -9.41
CA LYS A 248 3.35 10.73 -10.11
C LYS A 248 4.22 9.76 -9.34
N PRO A 249 4.63 8.58 -9.90
CA PRO A 249 5.38 7.55 -9.19
C PRO A 249 6.61 8.05 -8.44
N GLY A 250 7.43 8.89 -9.08
CA GLY A 250 8.61 9.45 -8.42
C GLY A 250 8.28 10.34 -7.21
N ARG A 251 7.20 11.13 -7.27
CA ARG A 251 6.76 11.94 -6.12
C ARG A 251 6.09 11.08 -5.05
N ILE A 252 5.36 10.02 -5.44
CA ILE A 252 4.80 9.03 -4.51
C ILE A 252 5.92 8.35 -3.72
N LEU A 253 7.06 8.03 -4.35
CA LEU A 253 8.22 7.50 -3.65
C LEU A 253 8.68 8.45 -2.51
N PHE A 254 8.91 9.72 -2.82
CA PHE A 254 9.34 10.71 -1.81
C PHE A 254 8.29 10.88 -0.71
N ALA A 255 7.01 10.94 -1.07
CA ALA A 255 5.90 11.02 -0.12
C ALA A 255 5.86 9.78 0.80
N ALA A 256 6.00 8.58 0.24
CA ALA A 256 6.01 7.34 1.00
C ALA A 256 7.18 7.29 2.00
N PHE A 257 8.37 7.73 1.59
CA PHE A 257 9.52 7.82 2.50
C PHE A 257 9.33 8.88 3.58
N PHE A 258 8.76 10.02 3.25
CA PHE A 258 8.45 11.06 4.23
C PHE A 258 7.48 10.54 5.31
N PHE A 259 6.34 9.96 4.90
CA PHE A 259 5.37 9.41 5.84
C PHE A 259 5.89 8.18 6.59
N GLY A 260 6.70 7.34 5.93
CA GLY A 260 7.38 6.23 6.56
C GLY A 260 8.35 6.68 7.65
N LEU A 261 9.10 7.76 7.41
CA LEU A 261 9.95 8.38 8.43
C LEU A 261 9.13 8.88 9.62
N MET A 262 8.00 9.56 9.39
CA MET A 262 7.10 9.99 10.45
C MET A 262 6.56 8.81 11.27
N LYS A 263 6.23 7.70 10.62
CA LYS A 263 5.83 6.45 11.30
C LYS A 263 6.99 5.84 12.09
N THR A 264 8.20 5.86 11.56
CA THR A 264 9.40 5.39 12.27
C THR A 264 9.64 6.20 13.54
N ILE A 265 9.57 7.53 13.45
CA ILE A 265 9.67 8.40 14.62
C ILE A 265 8.59 8.07 15.65
N SER A 266 7.35 7.90 15.18
CA SER A 266 6.22 7.53 16.02
C SER A 266 6.39 6.18 16.73
N ALA A 267 7.03 5.21 16.08
CA ALA A 267 7.21 3.85 16.61
C ALA A 267 8.46 3.70 17.46
N ALA A 268 9.55 4.39 17.08
CA ALA A 268 10.88 4.19 17.65
C ALA A 268 11.38 5.36 18.54
N TYR A 269 10.53 6.33 18.89
CA TYR A 269 10.93 7.50 19.69
C TYR A 269 11.61 7.12 21.01
N THR A 270 11.20 6.03 21.66
CA THR A 270 11.80 5.53 22.91
C THR A 270 13.24 5.02 22.74
N GLY A 271 13.61 4.59 21.52
CA GLY A 271 14.95 4.15 21.16
C GLY A 271 15.88 5.28 20.72
N ILE A 272 15.40 6.52 20.65
CA ILE A 272 16.19 7.68 20.20
C ILE A 272 16.45 8.60 21.40
N PRO A 273 17.67 8.59 21.97
CA PRO A 273 18.00 9.37 23.19
C PRO A 273 17.68 10.87 23.04
N LEU A 274 17.90 11.43 21.86
CA LEU A 274 17.58 12.83 21.55
C LEU A 274 16.09 13.15 21.72
N LEU A 275 15.19 12.26 21.28
CA LEU A 275 13.76 12.49 21.39
C LEU A 275 13.25 12.32 22.82
N LEU A 276 13.86 11.38 23.56
CA LEU A 276 13.55 11.21 24.98
C LEU A 276 13.96 12.42 25.83
N SER A 277 15.10 13.05 25.51
CA SER A 277 15.60 14.22 26.25
C SER A 277 14.72 15.47 26.08
N LEU A 278 13.82 15.50 25.07
CA LEU A 278 12.89 16.61 24.87
C LEU A 278 11.74 16.63 25.87
N GLY A 279 11.54 15.56 26.66
CA GLY A 279 10.45 15.48 27.65
C GLY A 279 9.03 15.53 27.05
N ILE A 280 8.91 15.31 25.74
CA ILE A 280 7.61 15.36 25.02
C ILE A 280 6.81 14.09 25.31
N PRO A 281 5.52 14.21 25.69
CA PRO A 281 4.65 13.05 25.92
C PRO A 281 4.55 12.13 24.70
N SER A 282 4.49 10.82 24.94
CA SER A 282 4.51 9.77 23.92
C SER A 282 3.37 9.89 22.87
N TYR A 283 2.20 10.37 23.27
CA TYR A 283 1.06 10.53 22.38
C TYR A 283 1.32 11.58 21.28
N LEU A 284 2.14 12.61 21.53
CA LEU A 284 2.49 13.60 20.51
C LEU A 284 3.36 12.99 19.41
N PHE A 285 4.30 12.09 19.77
CA PHE A 285 5.06 11.34 18.76
C PHE A 285 4.15 10.42 17.93
N LYS A 286 3.14 9.79 18.54
CA LYS A 286 2.17 8.97 17.83
C LYS A 286 1.28 9.77 16.87
N MET A 287 1.09 11.07 17.12
CA MET A 287 0.33 11.96 16.25
C MET A 287 1.14 12.50 15.06
N THR A 288 2.47 12.36 15.03
CA THR A 288 3.32 12.97 14.00
C THR A 288 2.89 12.66 12.56
N PRO A 289 2.54 11.43 12.15
CA PRO A 289 2.12 11.17 10.76
C PRO A 289 0.82 11.90 10.38
N TYR A 290 -0.11 12.02 11.32
CA TYR A 290 -1.41 12.67 11.10
C TYR A 290 -1.27 14.20 11.03
N LEU A 291 -0.48 14.78 11.94
CA LEU A 291 -0.16 16.21 11.92
C LEU A 291 0.59 16.58 10.63
N ALA A 292 1.57 15.78 10.24
CA ALA A 292 2.28 15.96 8.99
C ALA A 292 1.32 15.93 7.79
N THR A 293 0.34 15.02 7.78
CA THR A 293 -0.70 14.95 6.73
C THR A 293 -1.49 16.25 6.62
N ILE A 294 -1.98 16.78 7.75
CA ILE A 294 -2.78 18.02 7.77
C ILE A 294 -1.94 19.18 7.26
N ILE A 295 -0.73 19.35 7.78
CA ILE A 295 0.18 20.44 7.39
C ILE A 295 0.44 20.40 5.87
N ILE A 296 0.83 19.24 5.34
CA ILE A 296 1.17 19.11 3.93
C ILE A 296 -0.04 19.32 3.02
N LEU A 297 -1.21 18.75 3.37
CA LEU A 297 -2.43 18.94 2.58
C LEU A 297 -2.84 20.41 2.51
N THR A 298 -2.63 21.19 3.57
CA THR A 298 -2.90 22.63 3.58
C THR A 298 -2.08 23.37 2.52
N PHE A 299 -0.83 22.99 2.29
CA PHE A 299 0.02 23.63 1.29
C PHE A 299 -0.14 23.06 -0.12
N THR A 300 -0.57 21.79 -0.25
CA THR A 300 -0.59 21.08 -1.53
C THR A 300 -1.96 21.14 -2.23
N SER A 301 -3.03 21.42 -1.51
CA SER A 301 -4.42 21.36 -2.00
C SER A 301 -4.70 22.33 -3.18
N LYS A 302 -4.02 23.47 -3.24
CA LYS A 302 -4.24 24.49 -4.28
C LYS A 302 -3.83 24.08 -5.70
N LYS A 303 -3.04 23.01 -5.89
CA LYS A 303 -2.53 22.54 -7.20
C LYS A 303 -2.68 21.02 -7.32
N SER A 304 -3.90 20.51 -7.14
CA SER A 304 -4.16 19.08 -7.33
C SER A 304 -4.02 18.71 -8.80
N ALA A 305 -3.26 17.65 -9.08
CA ALA A 305 -3.10 17.02 -10.39
C ALA A 305 -3.92 15.73 -10.52
N SER A 306 -5.06 15.66 -9.80
CA SER A 306 -5.99 14.52 -9.91
C SER A 306 -6.53 14.43 -11.35
N PRO A 307 -6.78 13.21 -11.85
CA PRO A 307 -7.45 13.04 -13.15
C PRO A 307 -8.84 13.69 -13.12
N ARG A 308 -9.22 14.36 -14.20
CA ARG A 308 -10.47 15.16 -14.24
C ARG A 308 -11.73 14.34 -14.05
N ALA A 309 -11.77 13.12 -14.58
CA ALA A 309 -12.92 12.22 -14.47
C ALA A 309 -12.81 11.23 -13.28
N ALA A 310 -11.87 11.47 -12.33
CA ALA A 310 -11.76 10.64 -11.14
C ALA A 310 -13.00 10.81 -10.24
N GLY A 311 -13.62 9.70 -9.87
CA GLY A 311 -14.84 9.72 -9.05
C GLY A 311 -16.14 9.86 -9.84
N GLU A 312 -16.07 10.20 -11.14
CA GLU A 312 -17.26 10.36 -11.97
C GLU A 312 -17.67 9.04 -12.64
N PRO A 313 -18.97 8.64 -12.54
CA PRO A 313 -19.48 7.52 -13.30
C PRO A 313 -19.38 7.77 -14.79
N TYR A 314 -18.87 6.78 -15.54
CA TYR A 314 -18.83 6.86 -16.99
C TYR A 314 -20.16 6.39 -17.60
N ASP A 315 -20.73 7.21 -18.48
CA ASP A 315 -21.92 6.90 -19.25
C ASP A 315 -21.66 7.05 -20.75
N ALA A 316 -21.72 5.94 -21.49
CA ALA A 316 -21.53 5.91 -22.94
C ALA A 316 -22.66 6.65 -23.70
N GLY A 317 -23.85 6.81 -23.08
CA GLY A 317 -24.99 7.50 -23.69
C GLY A 317 -24.99 9.02 -23.54
N LYS A 318 -24.15 9.60 -22.68
CA LYS A 318 -23.98 11.05 -22.54
C LYS A 318 -22.89 11.52 -23.50
N ARG A 319 -23.29 11.86 -24.73
CA ARG A 319 -22.47 12.57 -25.70
C ARG A 319 -22.73 14.07 -25.61
#